data_ac4f70d1e3037c7cd5ad9bd707a1e107
#
_entry.id   ac4f70d1e3037c7cd5ad9bd707a1e107
#
_cell.length_a   1.000
_cell.length_b   1.000
_cell.length_c   1.000
_cell.angle_alpha   90.00
_cell.angle_beta   90.00
_cell.angle_gamma   90.00
#
_symmetry.space_group_name_H-M   'P 1'
#
loop_
_entity.id
_entity.type
_entity.pdbx_description
1 polymer ?
#
loop_
_entity_poly.entity_id
_entity_poly.type
_entity_poly.pdbx_seq_one_letter_code
_entity_poly.pdbx_strand_id
1 'polypeptide(L)'
;MRKFIILSIFLFAPFKLFAGFPEGEKGYDYKKIEEAFRLPCDEIGNDDCFARAFGVGACTWVFGIKKGKDPTEALQIADKVLIALLKGNNLDIKTIFEEDGSIKENIKKEANYRIGFCKEVTKAAIPKLIKKLPKGIELDEERIEDLATVFPLQYLSMFEKMPRGK
;
A
#
# COMPACT_ATOMS: atom_id res chain seq x y z
N MET A 1 15.09 5.05 15.93
CA MET A 1 15.20 4.77 14.49
C MET A 1 13.94 4.17 13.86
N ARG A 2 13.17 3.36 14.59
CA ARG A 2 11.95 2.68 14.07
C ARG A 2 10.79 3.62 13.66
N LYS A 3 10.76 4.84 14.17
CA LYS A 3 9.72 5.84 13.84
C LYS A 3 9.97 6.58 12.53
N PHE A 4 11.20 6.54 12.03
CA PHE A 4 11.62 7.30 10.86
C PHE A 4 11.10 6.74 9.52
N ILE A 5 11.01 5.43 9.40
CA ILE A 5 10.61 4.78 8.14
C ILE A 5 9.11 4.98 7.90
N ILE A 6 8.32 4.83 8.96
CA ILE A 6 6.88 5.14 8.90
C ILE A 6 6.70 6.62 8.59
N LEU A 7 7.52 7.48 9.19
CA LEU A 7 7.48 8.92 8.96
C LEU A 7 7.82 9.29 7.51
N SER A 8 8.75 8.57 6.85
CA SER A 8 9.14 8.87 5.48
C SER A 8 8.03 8.59 4.46
N ILE A 9 7.22 7.56 4.70
CA ILE A 9 6.07 7.25 3.87
C ILE A 9 4.92 8.21 4.17
N PHE A 10 4.82 8.63 5.41
CA PHE A 10 3.77 9.48 5.95
C PHE A 10 4.18 10.94 6.12
N LEU A 11 5.36 11.34 5.64
CA LEU A 11 5.76 12.76 5.60
C LEU A 11 4.77 13.64 4.84
N PHE A 12 3.94 13.03 4.01
CA PHE A 12 2.88 13.69 3.26
C PHE A 12 1.47 13.44 3.83
N ALA A 13 1.35 12.61 4.87
CA ALA A 13 0.08 12.34 5.50
C ALA A 13 0.15 12.69 7.00
N PRO A 14 -0.73 13.56 7.49
CA PRO A 14 -0.76 13.82 8.92
C PRO A 14 -1.02 12.50 9.65
N PHE A 15 -0.15 12.17 10.57
CA PHE A 15 -0.18 10.94 11.38
C PHE A 15 -1.56 10.66 12.00
N LYS A 16 -2.36 11.70 12.19
CA LYS A 16 -3.74 11.62 12.68
C LYS A 16 -4.69 10.87 11.75
N LEU A 17 -4.44 10.88 10.44
CA LEU A 17 -5.24 10.12 9.47
C LEU A 17 -5.07 8.61 9.69
N PHE A 18 -3.90 8.18 10.10
CA PHE A 18 -3.59 6.77 10.35
C PHE A 18 -3.86 6.34 11.80
N ALA A 19 -3.89 7.26 12.75
CA ALA A 19 -4.31 6.95 14.12
C ALA A 19 -5.82 6.63 14.21
N GLY A 20 -6.62 7.22 13.30
CA GLY A 20 -8.04 6.90 13.10
C GLY A 20 -8.29 5.73 12.15
N PHE A 21 -7.26 5.05 11.68
CA PHE A 21 -7.31 3.91 10.78
C PHE A 21 -7.70 2.65 11.52
N PRO A 22 -8.56 1.92 11.02
CA PRO A 22 -10.00 2.07 10.99
C PRO A 22 -10.67 1.24 12.06
N GLU A 23 -11.59 1.81 12.65
CA GLU A 23 -12.67 1.06 13.29
C GLU A 23 -13.79 0.85 12.26
N GLY A 24 -13.49 0.22 11.12
CA GLY A 24 -14.44 -0.04 10.04
C GLY A 24 -14.62 1.11 9.05
N GLU A 25 -15.27 0.83 7.92
CA GLU A 25 -15.52 1.77 6.82
C GLU A 25 -16.21 3.07 7.23
N LYS A 26 -16.95 3.05 8.32
CA LYS A 26 -17.74 4.19 8.82
C LYS A 26 -16.87 5.37 9.31
N GLY A 27 -15.57 5.15 9.55
CA GLY A 27 -14.63 6.19 10.00
C GLY A 27 -13.80 6.82 8.88
N TYR A 28 -13.95 6.36 7.61
CA TYR A 28 -13.18 6.88 6.49
C TYR A 28 -13.86 8.07 5.86
N ASP A 29 -13.28 9.23 6.07
CA ASP A 29 -13.58 10.41 5.27
C ASP A 29 -12.64 10.44 4.05
N TYR A 30 -13.07 9.80 2.96
CA TYR A 30 -12.29 9.74 1.72
C TYR A 30 -11.97 11.12 1.17
N LYS A 31 -12.84 12.10 1.38
CA LYS A 31 -12.59 13.47 0.95
C LYS A 31 -11.40 14.08 1.71
N LYS A 32 -11.30 13.83 3.02
CA LYS A 32 -10.14 14.24 3.80
C LYS A 32 -8.87 13.49 3.40
N ILE A 33 -8.98 12.21 3.00
CA ILE A 33 -7.87 11.46 2.47
C ILE A 33 -7.40 12.07 1.16
N GLU A 34 -8.30 12.36 0.23
CA GLU A 34 -8.00 13.02 -1.03
C GLU A 34 -7.28 14.36 -0.81
N GLU A 35 -7.76 15.18 0.11
CA GLU A 35 -7.15 16.47 0.45
C GLU A 35 -5.77 16.32 1.11
N ALA A 36 -5.63 15.35 2.03
CA ALA A 36 -4.38 15.15 2.79
C ALA A 36 -3.26 14.51 1.97
N PHE A 37 -3.62 13.74 0.94
CA PHE A 37 -2.68 13.03 0.07
C PHE A 37 -2.58 13.63 -1.33
N ARG A 38 -2.91 14.90 -1.47
CA ARG A 38 -2.67 15.60 -2.72
C ARG A 38 -1.18 15.55 -3.05
N LEU A 39 -0.88 14.86 -4.14
CA LEU A 39 0.49 14.67 -4.63
C LEU A 39 0.84 15.82 -5.58
N PRO A 40 2.10 16.27 -5.61
CA PRO A 40 2.54 17.30 -6.53
C PRO A 40 2.79 16.71 -7.93
N CYS A 41 1.75 16.13 -8.55
CA CYS A 41 1.87 15.40 -9.82
C CYS A 41 2.35 16.28 -10.96
N ASP A 42 2.03 17.59 -10.91
CA ASP A 42 2.48 18.56 -11.91
C ASP A 42 4.00 18.77 -11.85
N GLU A 43 4.61 18.54 -10.69
CA GLU A 43 6.06 18.70 -10.47
C GLU A 43 6.84 17.42 -10.76
N ILE A 44 6.29 16.27 -10.37
CA ILE A 44 7.02 14.98 -10.40
C ILE A 44 6.61 14.07 -11.56
N GLY A 45 5.51 14.41 -12.26
CA GLY A 45 4.95 13.62 -13.33
C GLY A 45 4.00 12.52 -12.88
N ASN A 46 3.13 12.09 -13.79
CA ASN A 46 2.06 11.14 -13.49
C ASN A 46 2.59 9.76 -13.08
N ASP A 47 3.63 9.28 -13.72
CA ASP A 47 4.19 7.95 -13.45
C ASP A 47 4.73 7.84 -12.01
N ASP A 48 5.44 8.87 -11.54
CA ASP A 48 5.92 8.93 -10.15
C ASP A 48 4.76 9.09 -9.16
N CYS A 49 3.73 9.84 -9.52
CA CYS A 49 2.51 9.96 -8.73
C CYS A 49 1.79 8.61 -8.57
N PHE A 50 1.66 7.84 -9.64
CA PHE A 50 1.12 6.48 -9.55
C PHE A 50 1.96 5.59 -8.64
N ALA A 51 3.28 5.63 -8.80
CA ALA A 51 4.20 4.85 -7.98
C ALA A 51 4.05 5.19 -6.48
N ARG A 52 3.92 6.46 -6.14
CA ARG A 52 3.66 6.92 -4.77
C ARG A 52 2.31 6.45 -4.25
N ALA A 53 1.27 6.55 -5.06
CA ALA A 53 -0.07 6.08 -4.69
C ALA A 53 -0.09 4.58 -4.40
N PHE A 54 0.58 3.77 -5.22
CA PHE A 54 0.76 2.33 -4.97
C PHE A 54 1.55 2.05 -3.69
N GLY A 55 2.60 2.82 -3.41
CA GLY A 55 3.34 2.74 -2.16
C GLY A 55 2.45 2.97 -0.94
N VAL A 56 1.61 4.00 -0.98
CA VAL A 56 0.64 4.29 0.09
C VAL A 56 -0.39 3.15 0.22
N GLY A 57 -0.92 2.64 -0.89
CA GLY A 57 -1.85 1.52 -0.89
C GLY A 57 -1.27 0.28 -0.23
N ALA A 58 -0.07 -0.14 -0.64
CA ALA A 58 0.61 -1.31 -0.08
C ALA A 58 0.90 -1.14 1.42
N CYS A 59 1.40 0.04 1.82
CA CYS A 59 1.67 0.33 3.23
C CYS A 59 0.40 0.34 4.08
N THR A 60 -0.69 0.84 3.51
CA THR A 60 -2.00 0.84 4.14
C THR A 60 -2.48 -0.59 4.41
N TRP A 61 -2.32 -1.47 3.43
CA TRP A 61 -2.66 -2.88 3.56
C TRP A 61 -1.93 -3.55 4.73
N VAL A 62 -0.59 -3.51 4.73
CA VAL A 62 0.21 -4.14 5.78
C VAL A 62 0.00 -3.50 7.15
N PHE A 63 -0.27 -2.19 7.19
CA PHE A 63 -0.60 -1.50 8.43
C PHE A 63 -1.93 -1.97 9.01
N GLY A 64 -2.96 -2.16 8.19
CA GLY A 64 -4.25 -2.72 8.60
C GLY A 64 -4.08 -4.10 9.25
N ILE A 65 -3.28 -4.98 8.62
CA ILE A 65 -2.95 -6.30 9.17
C ILE A 65 -2.22 -6.18 10.51
N LYS A 66 -1.24 -5.27 10.61
CA LYS A 66 -0.54 -4.99 11.87
C LYS A 66 -1.51 -4.57 12.98
N LYS A 67 -2.55 -3.83 12.64
CA LYS A 67 -3.60 -3.41 13.59
C LYS A 67 -4.60 -4.52 13.94
N GLY A 68 -4.48 -5.68 13.34
CA GLY A 68 -5.30 -6.87 13.65
C GLY A 68 -6.47 -7.09 12.71
N LYS A 69 -6.57 -6.34 11.63
CA LYS A 69 -7.58 -6.57 10.61
C LYS A 69 -7.32 -7.86 9.84
N ASP A 70 -8.39 -8.46 9.36
CA ASP A 70 -8.27 -9.55 8.38
C ASP A 70 -7.53 -9.05 7.13
N PRO A 71 -6.64 -9.85 6.52
CA PRO A 71 -5.89 -9.42 5.33
C PRO A 71 -6.78 -8.97 4.16
N THR A 72 -7.94 -9.60 3.98
CA THR A 72 -8.89 -9.22 2.92
C THR A 72 -9.56 -7.89 3.23
N GLU A 73 -9.99 -7.68 4.48
CA GLU A 73 -10.55 -6.41 4.91
C GLU A 73 -9.53 -5.28 4.79
N ALA A 74 -8.28 -5.52 5.23
CA ALA A 74 -7.20 -4.56 5.11
C ALA A 74 -6.89 -4.20 3.64
N LEU A 75 -7.01 -5.19 2.72
CA LEU A 75 -6.84 -4.98 1.29
C LEU A 75 -7.94 -4.08 0.72
N GLN A 76 -9.20 -4.35 1.06
CA GLN A 76 -10.33 -3.52 0.60
C GLN A 76 -10.18 -2.06 1.03
N ILE A 77 -9.66 -1.85 2.24
CA ILE A 77 -9.38 -0.50 2.73
C ILE A 77 -8.26 0.15 1.93
N ALA A 78 -7.17 -0.57 1.69
CA ALA A 78 -6.04 -0.11 0.91
C ALA A 78 -6.47 0.30 -0.52
N ASP A 79 -7.32 -0.50 -1.15
CA ASP A 79 -7.87 -0.21 -2.48
C ASP A 79 -8.71 1.07 -2.49
N LYS A 80 -9.54 1.27 -1.48
CA LYS A 80 -10.33 2.49 -1.35
C LYS A 80 -9.44 3.73 -1.16
N VAL A 81 -8.38 3.61 -0.35
CA VAL A 81 -7.38 4.68 -0.17
C VAL A 81 -6.67 4.97 -1.49
N LEU A 82 -6.23 3.94 -2.21
CA LEU A 82 -5.61 4.11 -3.52
C LEU A 82 -6.55 4.83 -4.51
N ILE A 83 -7.80 4.37 -4.60
CA ILE A 83 -8.78 5.00 -5.49
C ILE A 83 -9.03 6.47 -5.12
N ALA A 84 -9.10 6.79 -3.83
CA ALA A 84 -9.23 8.15 -3.36
C ALA A 84 -8.02 9.03 -3.76
N LEU A 85 -6.80 8.48 -3.62
CA LEU A 85 -5.58 9.15 -4.06
C LEU A 85 -5.57 9.42 -5.57
N LEU A 86 -5.93 8.42 -6.37
CA LEU A 86 -5.97 8.57 -7.83
C LEU A 86 -6.98 9.63 -8.24
N LYS A 87 -8.19 9.61 -7.68
CA LYS A 87 -9.22 10.61 -7.96
C LYS A 87 -8.83 12.01 -7.51
N GLY A 88 -8.28 12.15 -6.30
CA GLY A 88 -7.86 13.44 -5.75
C GLY A 88 -6.73 14.11 -6.55
N ASN A 89 -5.99 13.33 -7.34
CA ASN A 89 -4.90 13.78 -8.18
C ASN A 89 -5.22 13.72 -9.69
N ASN A 90 -6.48 13.45 -10.07
CA ASN A 90 -6.92 13.32 -11.46
C ASN A 90 -6.13 12.28 -12.28
N LEU A 91 -5.70 11.21 -11.62
CA LEU A 91 -4.95 10.12 -12.25
C LEU A 91 -5.88 9.03 -12.79
N ASP A 92 -5.81 8.74 -14.08
CA ASP A 92 -6.53 7.63 -14.70
C ASP A 92 -5.68 6.36 -14.65
N ILE A 93 -6.08 5.39 -13.84
CA ILE A 93 -5.37 4.13 -13.67
C ILE A 93 -5.20 3.35 -14.99
N LYS A 94 -6.02 3.58 -15.99
CA LYS A 94 -5.88 2.92 -17.29
C LYS A 94 -4.59 3.28 -18.00
N THR A 95 -4.03 4.44 -17.71
CA THR A 95 -2.81 4.96 -18.37
C THR A 95 -1.51 4.27 -17.93
N ILE A 96 -1.55 3.50 -16.83
CA ILE A 96 -0.35 2.81 -16.32
C ILE A 96 -0.07 1.47 -16.98
N PHE A 97 -1.02 0.95 -17.75
CA PHE A 97 -0.91 -0.39 -18.33
C PHE A 97 -0.38 -0.35 -19.75
N GLU A 98 0.44 -1.35 -20.08
CA GLU A 98 0.83 -1.68 -21.44
C GLU A 98 -0.30 -2.43 -22.15
N GLU A 99 -0.15 -2.65 -23.48
CA GLU A 99 -1.14 -3.35 -24.29
C GLU A 99 -1.39 -4.79 -23.82
N ASP A 100 -0.36 -5.46 -23.30
CA ASP A 100 -0.43 -6.82 -22.76
C ASP A 100 -1.07 -6.89 -21.37
N GLY A 101 -1.32 -5.72 -20.80
CA GLY A 101 -1.97 -5.61 -19.49
C GLY A 101 -1.03 -5.56 -18.32
N SER A 102 0.27 -5.61 -18.50
CA SER A 102 1.25 -5.37 -17.46
C SER A 102 1.27 -3.90 -17.07
N ILE A 103 1.70 -3.60 -15.84
CA ILE A 103 1.99 -2.23 -15.42
C ILE A 103 3.31 -1.81 -16.08
N LYS A 104 3.38 -0.59 -16.58
CA LYS A 104 4.59 -0.01 -17.18
C LYS A 104 5.79 -0.20 -16.25
N GLU A 105 6.90 -0.65 -16.82
CA GLU A 105 8.07 -1.09 -16.04
C GLU A 105 8.67 0.05 -15.18
N ASN A 106 8.68 1.27 -15.69
CA ASN A 106 9.15 2.43 -14.93
C ASN A 106 8.28 2.69 -13.70
N ILE A 107 6.95 2.59 -13.82
CA ILE A 107 6.01 2.75 -12.71
C ILE A 107 6.19 1.60 -11.72
N LYS A 108 6.31 0.37 -12.21
CA LYS A 108 6.50 -0.83 -11.38
C LYS A 108 7.78 -0.76 -10.55
N LYS A 109 8.89 -0.35 -11.17
CA LYS A 109 10.18 -0.20 -10.50
C LYS A 109 10.11 0.84 -9.39
N GLU A 110 9.56 2.01 -9.66
CA GLU A 110 9.44 3.08 -8.67
C GLU A 110 8.43 2.73 -7.57
N ALA A 111 7.31 2.08 -7.93
CA ALA A 111 6.33 1.59 -6.95
C ALA A 111 6.95 0.57 -6.00
N ASN A 112 7.74 -0.38 -6.51
CA ASN A 112 8.44 -1.37 -5.70
C ASN A 112 9.42 -0.70 -4.73
N TYR A 113 10.14 0.32 -5.17
CA TYR A 113 11.01 1.12 -4.29
C TYR A 113 10.21 1.78 -3.16
N ARG A 114 9.08 2.42 -3.49
CA ARG A 114 8.20 3.06 -2.49
C ARG A 114 7.58 2.05 -1.52
N ILE A 115 7.17 0.89 -2.02
CA ILE A 115 6.64 -0.21 -1.21
C ILE A 115 7.69 -0.71 -0.21
N GLY A 116 8.95 -0.70 -0.57
CA GLY A 116 10.06 -1.07 0.32
C GLY A 116 10.11 -0.27 1.63
N PHE A 117 9.59 0.96 1.65
CA PHE A 117 9.49 1.75 2.88
C PHE A 117 8.55 1.14 3.93
N CYS A 118 7.66 0.22 3.54
CA CYS A 118 6.75 -0.46 4.46
C CYS A 118 7.39 -1.65 5.19
N LYS A 119 8.64 -1.99 4.92
CA LYS A 119 9.29 -3.20 5.42
C LYS A 119 9.16 -3.37 6.94
N GLU A 120 9.45 -2.34 7.71
CA GLU A 120 9.36 -2.41 9.18
C GLU A 120 7.91 -2.58 9.70
N VAL A 121 6.95 -1.99 9.00
CA VAL A 121 5.53 -2.21 9.30
C VAL A 121 5.14 -3.64 9.00
N THR A 122 5.64 -4.19 7.89
CA THR A 122 5.39 -5.55 7.44
C THR A 122 5.98 -6.57 8.41
N LYS A 123 7.20 -6.38 8.89
CA LYS A 123 7.80 -7.23 9.93
C LYS A 123 6.86 -7.39 11.14
N ALA A 124 6.27 -6.30 11.58
CA ALA A 124 5.34 -6.32 12.70
C ALA A 124 3.96 -6.93 12.36
N ALA A 125 3.60 -7.01 11.07
CA ALA A 125 2.36 -7.62 10.59
C ALA A 125 2.47 -9.14 10.39
N ILE A 126 3.65 -9.64 10.02
CA ILE A 126 3.91 -11.04 9.68
C ILE A 126 3.46 -12.03 10.78
N PRO A 127 3.77 -11.84 12.07
CA PRO A 127 3.30 -12.75 13.11
C PRO A 127 1.78 -12.88 13.18
N LYS A 128 1.04 -11.86 12.74
CA LYS A 128 -0.43 -11.88 12.70
C LYS A 128 -0.96 -12.63 11.48
N LEU A 129 -0.26 -12.53 10.35
CA LEU A 129 -0.54 -13.31 9.14
C LEU A 129 -0.32 -14.79 9.38
N ILE A 130 0.74 -15.14 10.05
CA ILE A 130 1.20 -16.51 10.23
C ILE A 130 0.38 -17.31 11.23
N LYS A 131 -0.30 -16.66 12.15
CA LYS A 131 -1.28 -17.34 13.02
C LYS A 131 -2.36 -18.11 12.22
N LYS A 132 -2.50 -17.83 10.93
CA LYS A 132 -3.41 -18.51 9.99
C LYS A 132 -2.69 -19.54 9.09
N LEU A 133 -1.36 -19.69 9.20
CA LEU A 133 -0.62 -20.70 8.44
C LEU A 133 -0.63 -22.08 9.12
N PRO A 134 -0.40 -23.17 8.35
CA PRO A 134 -0.36 -24.51 8.90
C PRO A 134 0.66 -24.65 10.03
N LYS A 135 0.33 -25.48 11.04
CA LYS A 135 1.22 -25.80 12.15
C LYS A 135 2.55 -26.36 11.62
N GLY A 136 3.67 -25.80 12.05
CA GLY A 136 5.00 -26.33 11.76
C GLY A 136 5.94 -25.38 11.01
N ILE A 137 5.52 -24.17 10.70
CA ILE A 137 6.43 -23.14 10.17
C ILE A 137 6.97 -22.35 11.34
N GLU A 138 8.21 -22.65 11.73
CA GLU A 138 8.98 -21.77 12.63
C GLU A 138 9.45 -20.54 11.84
N LEU A 139 9.20 -19.38 12.39
CA LEU A 139 9.65 -18.12 11.85
C LEU A 139 10.86 -17.65 12.65
N ASP A 140 12.00 -17.88 12.07
CA ASP A 140 13.22 -17.18 12.47
C ASP A 140 13.23 -15.73 11.93
N GLU A 141 14.20 -14.96 12.41
CA GLU A 141 14.33 -13.55 12.05
C GLU A 141 14.63 -13.37 10.55
N GLU A 142 15.39 -14.26 9.94
CA GLU A 142 15.74 -14.25 8.52
C GLU A 142 14.48 -14.41 7.65
N ARG A 143 13.64 -15.38 7.96
CA ARG A 143 12.36 -15.59 7.24
C ARG A 143 11.39 -14.44 7.42
N ILE A 144 11.35 -13.83 8.60
CA ILE A 144 10.54 -12.62 8.82
C ILE A 144 11.04 -11.48 7.95
N GLU A 145 12.36 -11.33 7.82
CA GLU A 145 12.99 -10.31 6.98
C GLU A 145 12.66 -10.50 5.50
N ASP A 146 12.78 -11.73 5.00
CA ASP A 146 12.46 -12.09 3.63
C ASP A 146 10.98 -11.86 3.32
N LEU A 147 10.09 -12.34 4.18
CA LEU A 147 8.66 -12.14 4.02
C LEU A 147 8.28 -10.66 4.08
N ALA A 148 8.93 -9.88 4.95
CA ALA A 148 8.69 -8.44 5.06
C ALA A 148 9.11 -7.68 3.80
N THR A 149 10.04 -8.21 3.04
CA THR A 149 10.47 -7.66 1.75
C THR A 149 9.48 -8.02 0.64
N VAL A 150 9.08 -9.29 0.57
CA VAL A 150 8.29 -9.82 -0.55
C VAL A 150 6.79 -9.57 -0.39
N PHE A 151 6.26 -9.66 0.83
CA PHE A 151 4.83 -9.62 1.07
C PHE A 151 4.15 -8.34 0.56
N PRO A 152 4.63 -7.12 0.85
CA PRO A 152 3.96 -5.91 0.39
C PRO A 152 4.04 -5.73 -1.14
N LEU A 153 5.00 -6.35 -1.81
CA LEU A 153 5.10 -6.32 -3.28
C LEU A 153 3.95 -7.08 -3.95
N GLN A 154 3.31 -8.00 -3.24
CA GLN A 154 2.12 -8.70 -3.72
C GLN A 154 0.97 -7.73 -4.05
N TYR A 155 0.92 -6.58 -3.37
CA TYR A 155 -0.10 -5.56 -3.62
C TYR A 155 -0.13 -5.12 -5.09
N LEU A 156 1.03 -4.78 -5.65
CA LEU A 156 1.13 -4.37 -7.04
C LEU A 156 0.76 -5.50 -8.01
N SER A 157 1.23 -6.72 -7.74
CA SER A 157 0.92 -7.91 -8.55
C SER A 157 -0.57 -8.25 -8.59
N MET A 158 -1.31 -7.93 -7.53
CA MET A 158 -2.77 -8.11 -7.52
C MET A 158 -3.46 -7.20 -8.53
N PHE A 159 -2.99 -5.98 -8.72
CA PHE A 159 -3.53 -5.06 -9.73
C PHE A 159 -3.30 -5.55 -11.16
N GLU A 160 -2.19 -6.19 -11.46
CA GLU A 160 -1.92 -6.78 -12.78
C GLU A 160 -2.88 -7.93 -13.10
N LYS A 161 -3.35 -8.64 -12.08
CA LYS A 161 -4.23 -9.82 -12.22
C LYS A 161 -5.72 -9.51 -12.12
N MET A 162 -6.09 -8.28 -11.78
CA MET A 162 -7.51 -7.92 -11.68
C MET A 162 -8.17 -7.96 -13.06
N PRO A 163 -9.36 -8.59 -13.18
CA PRO A 163 -10.13 -8.55 -14.42
C PRO A 163 -10.47 -7.09 -14.73
N ARG A 164 -9.95 -6.58 -15.83
CA ARG A 164 -10.32 -5.26 -16.30
C ARG A 164 -11.64 -5.41 -17.03
N GLY A 165 -12.70 -4.86 -16.44
CA GLY A 165 -13.98 -4.80 -17.11
C GLY A 165 -13.78 -4.17 -18.49
N LYS A 166 -14.25 -4.88 -19.54
CA LYS A 166 -14.33 -4.39 -20.91
C LYS A 166 -15.26 -3.21 -20.99
#